data_1a3d446e9a779ff4ded9dedc68be2a2b
#
_entry.id   1a3d446e9a779ff4ded9dedc68be2a2b
#
_cell.length_a   1.000
_cell.length_b   1.000
_cell.length_c   1.000
_cell.angle_alpha   90.00
_cell.angle_beta   90.00
_cell.angle_gamma   90.00
#
_symmetry.space_group_name_H-M   'P 1'
#
loop_
_entity.id
_entity.type
_entity.pdbx_description
1 polymer ?
#
loop_
_entity_poly.entity_id
_entity_poly.type
_entity_poly.pdbx_seq_one_letter_code
_entity_poly.pdbx_strand_id
1 'polypeptide(L)'
;MLIIVESPTKAKKIQTLLKVKTLSTVGHFKDLPDAAIGVDLATYEPTFVYHEKKKHLPQELRAAAAGEVVMLAGDPDREGYAISRHVYDEVKDVAKECRRMEIYEVTEKGLKEALAKAALFTETNAGLYHAFLGRRVGDRLVGYILSPIASRSLKASCSVGRVQSPAVRLVVDREREIRAFIPAPYWILSIQLSKEEATFTAYHLQGKFQRQEDAATLIAAIKECSHPLTEKVERKEVKQSPKPPFTTVDLQAAAATRLKFAPEQTMKLAQSLFDQGLITYHRTDSVRMDAAFIAEIREFLGKGLGVSYLPSKPNEFKSKNSQAEAHEGIRPTHMHSLSEIATIIAGERLSTDHARIYDLIFRRAVASQMAPARYDATNLRFDAAGEKFKASGRVLTFDGFLKVYTDSGEEKEKGGDDEKSQELPPLTVGELVPKVGETLEEKKTKPPGRFTLGSLVKELERLGIGRPSTYAAITRNITDRGYVKEEKGKVVPQPSGETLIDYLRQQHPWVIDYALTGRMESFLDRVVENQESWQRFCKGVHQKMGYVVPPVRNPGGGPSEAQLRYANDLAARQKVTVPPESLKSGPLLSAWIASALAAGKGGPDS
;
A
#
# COMPACT_ATOMS: atom_id res chain seq x y z
N MET A 1 18.69 29.07 15.18
CA MET A 1 18.48 27.76 14.56
C MET A 1 17.12 27.77 13.88
N LEU A 2 17.06 27.31 12.65
CA LEU A 2 15.83 27.19 11.85
C LEU A 2 15.62 25.72 11.48
N ILE A 3 14.41 25.18 11.69
CA ILE A 3 14.04 23.83 11.22
C ILE A 3 13.11 23.96 10.01
N ILE A 4 13.44 23.32 8.89
CA ILE A 4 12.65 23.32 7.68
C ILE A 4 12.11 21.91 7.42
N VAL A 5 10.79 21.80 7.33
CA VAL A 5 10.03 20.54 7.09
C VAL A 5 9.16 20.65 5.86
N GLU A 6 8.50 19.58 5.47
CA GLU A 6 7.62 19.58 4.31
C GLU A 6 6.16 19.89 4.63
N SER A 7 5.71 19.72 5.88
CA SER A 7 4.32 19.88 6.31
C SER A 7 4.15 21.08 7.25
N PRO A 8 3.16 21.99 7.00
CA PRO A 8 2.85 23.08 7.93
C PRO A 8 2.40 22.58 9.32
N THR A 9 1.68 21.46 9.36
CA THR A 9 1.24 20.83 10.62
C THR A 9 2.43 20.38 11.44
N LYS A 10 3.37 19.67 10.82
CA LYS A 10 4.63 19.23 11.44
C LYS A 10 5.45 20.44 11.91
N ALA A 11 5.59 21.49 11.10
CA ALA A 11 6.28 22.72 11.47
C ALA A 11 5.72 23.32 12.75
N LYS A 12 4.39 23.52 12.81
CA LYS A 12 3.70 24.07 13.99
C LYS A 12 3.91 23.19 15.23
N LYS A 13 3.82 21.85 15.09
CA LYS A 13 4.03 20.90 16.20
C LYS A 13 5.46 20.98 16.74
N ILE A 14 6.47 20.98 15.86
CA ILE A 14 7.88 21.10 16.24
C ILE A 14 8.14 22.45 16.92
N GLN A 15 7.61 23.55 16.38
CA GLN A 15 7.70 24.86 16.99
C GLN A 15 7.13 24.89 18.41
N THR A 16 6.01 24.23 18.62
CA THR A 16 5.36 24.14 19.95
C THR A 16 6.23 23.35 20.93
N LEU A 17 6.80 22.23 20.50
CA LEU A 17 7.57 21.32 21.35
C LEU A 17 8.96 21.85 21.67
N LEU A 18 9.68 22.35 20.66
CA LEU A 18 11.08 22.76 20.81
C LEU A 18 11.27 24.28 21.01
N LYS A 19 10.24 25.10 20.83
CA LYS A 19 10.28 26.57 20.91
C LYS A 19 11.31 27.20 19.97
N VAL A 20 11.50 26.63 18.78
CA VAL A 20 12.42 27.09 17.74
C VAL A 20 11.69 27.57 16.51
N LYS A 21 12.34 28.43 15.70
CA LYS A 21 11.80 28.87 14.42
C LYS A 21 11.67 27.70 13.46
N THR A 22 10.51 27.57 12.81
CA THR A 22 10.22 26.52 11.83
C THR A 22 9.65 27.11 10.56
N LEU A 23 9.91 26.47 9.41
CA LEU A 23 9.28 26.74 8.13
C LEU A 23 8.84 25.44 7.46
N SER A 24 7.87 25.53 6.54
CA SER A 24 7.48 24.37 5.72
C SER A 24 7.51 24.70 4.24
N THR A 25 7.91 23.72 3.42
CA THR A 25 7.90 23.83 1.96
C THR A 25 6.55 23.46 1.35
N VAL A 26 5.62 22.94 2.17
CA VAL A 26 4.31 22.41 1.71
C VAL A 26 4.50 21.32 0.64
N GLY A 27 5.42 20.37 0.88
CA GLY A 27 5.85 19.34 -0.07
C GLY A 27 6.86 19.86 -1.09
N HIS A 28 7.02 19.17 -2.24
CA HIS A 28 7.93 19.61 -3.30
C HIS A 28 7.58 21.00 -3.82
N PHE A 29 8.58 21.84 -4.01
CA PHE A 29 8.44 23.18 -4.60
C PHE A 29 9.12 23.30 -5.96
N LYS A 30 9.94 22.30 -6.33
CA LYS A 30 10.55 22.11 -7.65
C LYS A 30 10.15 20.75 -8.20
N ASP A 31 9.92 20.67 -9.51
CA ASP A 31 9.72 19.41 -10.22
C ASP A 31 10.15 19.56 -11.69
N LEU A 32 10.15 18.44 -12.44
CA LEU A 32 10.34 18.47 -13.89
C LEU A 32 9.21 19.26 -14.56
N PRO A 33 9.50 20.02 -15.63
CA PRO A 33 8.50 20.82 -16.33
C PRO A 33 7.37 19.95 -16.90
N ASP A 34 6.13 20.46 -16.87
CA ASP A 34 4.97 19.72 -17.40
C ASP A 34 4.96 19.64 -18.92
N ALA A 35 5.37 20.73 -19.60
CA ALA A 35 5.30 20.87 -21.05
C ALA A 35 6.49 20.24 -21.80
N ALA A 36 7.58 19.91 -21.11
CA ALA A 36 8.78 19.36 -21.70
C ALA A 36 9.26 18.12 -20.93
N ILE A 37 10.13 17.32 -21.55
CA ILE A 37 10.72 16.17 -20.87
C ILE A 37 11.53 16.60 -19.65
N GLY A 38 12.21 17.74 -19.72
CA GLY A 38 13.02 18.31 -18.64
C GLY A 38 14.22 17.45 -18.23
N VAL A 39 14.73 16.62 -19.13
CA VAL A 39 15.84 15.70 -18.92
C VAL A 39 16.77 15.77 -20.11
N ASP A 40 18.07 15.98 -19.88
CA ASP A 40 19.11 15.82 -20.89
C ASP A 40 19.27 14.34 -21.22
N LEU A 41 19.07 13.94 -22.48
CA LEU A 41 19.08 12.53 -22.88
C LEU A 41 20.49 11.94 -23.03
N ALA A 42 21.54 12.76 -23.01
CA ALA A 42 22.93 12.29 -23.05
C ALA A 42 23.45 11.98 -21.62
N THR A 43 23.14 12.85 -20.68
CA THR A 43 23.61 12.76 -19.29
C THR A 43 22.56 12.26 -18.31
N TYR A 44 21.27 12.31 -18.70
CA TYR A 44 20.08 12.09 -17.89
C TYR A 44 19.84 13.13 -16.79
N GLU A 45 20.63 14.20 -16.74
CA GLU A 45 20.47 15.26 -15.74
C GLU A 45 19.11 15.97 -15.89
N PRO A 46 18.33 16.08 -14.79
CA PRO A 46 17.05 16.76 -14.81
C PRO A 46 17.19 18.27 -14.69
N THR A 47 16.33 18.99 -15.39
CA THR A 47 16.13 20.43 -15.22
C THR A 47 14.86 20.64 -14.42
N PHE A 48 15.01 20.98 -13.14
CA PHE A 48 13.88 21.27 -12.26
C PHE A 48 13.41 22.72 -12.41
N VAL A 49 12.10 22.91 -12.39
CA VAL A 49 11.43 24.23 -12.39
C VAL A 49 10.61 24.39 -11.11
N TYR A 50 10.43 25.64 -10.68
CA TYR A 50 9.56 25.94 -9.53
C TYR A 50 8.09 25.77 -9.90
N HIS A 51 7.31 25.20 -8.99
CA HIS A 51 5.86 25.24 -9.12
C HIS A 51 5.36 26.69 -9.10
N GLU A 52 4.45 27.05 -9.99
CA GLU A 52 3.93 28.41 -10.16
C GLU A 52 3.51 29.05 -8.82
N LYS A 53 2.76 28.32 -8.01
CA LYS A 53 2.25 28.79 -6.71
C LYS A 53 3.34 28.93 -5.63
N LYS A 54 4.56 28.47 -5.88
CA LYS A 54 5.66 28.41 -4.91
C LYS A 54 6.91 29.19 -5.37
N LYS A 55 6.80 30.03 -6.38
CA LYS A 55 7.92 30.86 -6.88
C LYS A 55 8.49 31.83 -5.85
N HIS A 56 7.69 32.19 -4.83
CA HIS A 56 8.12 33.07 -3.73
C HIS A 56 8.94 32.32 -2.67
N LEU A 57 8.77 31.00 -2.55
CA LEU A 57 9.37 30.21 -1.48
C LEU A 57 10.91 30.26 -1.41
N PRO A 58 11.68 30.24 -2.53
CA PRO A 58 13.12 30.35 -2.47
C PRO A 58 13.59 31.62 -1.76
N GLN A 59 12.97 32.75 -2.04
CA GLN A 59 13.32 34.01 -1.40
C GLN A 59 13.00 34.01 0.11
N GLU A 60 11.85 33.46 0.48
CA GLU A 60 11.44 33.29 1.86
C GLU A 60 12.41 32.38 2.64
N LEU A 61 12.79 31.23 2.05
CA LEU A 61 13.75 30.30 2.62
C LEU A 61 15.11 30.96 2.85
N ARG A 62 15.64 31.68 1.84
CA ARG A 62 16.93 32.37 1.93
C ARG A 62 16.91 33.46 3.01
N ALA A 63 15.87 34.26 3.06
CA ALA A 63 15.72 35.31 4.07
C ALA A 63 15.65 34.73 5.48
N ALA A 64 14.95 33.62 5.67
CA ALA A 64 14.82 32.97 6.97
C ALA A 64 16.08 32.22 7.41
N ALA A 65 16.89 31.72 6.46
CA ALA A 65 18.09 30.92 6.69
C ALA A 65 19.36 31.77 6.86
N ALA A 66 19.31 33.06 6.52
CA ALA A 66 20.50 33.95 6.56
C ALA A 66 21.15 33.98 7.95
N GLY A 67 22.40 33.49 8.02
CA GLY A 67 23.20 33.41 9.28
C GLY A 67 22.75 32.35 10.27
N GLU A 68 21.72 31.55 9.94
CA GLU A 68 21.19 30.52 10.83
C GLU A 68 21.87 29.16 10.62
N VAL A 69 21.85 28.33 11.67
CA VAL A 69 22.04 26.88 11.54
C VAL A 69 20.72 26.31 11.11
N VAL A 70 20.68 25.72 9.92
CA VAL A 70 19.45 25.20 9.29
C VAL A 70 19.40 23.69 9.43
N MET A 71 18.32 23.19 10.06
CA MET A 71 17.99 21.77 10.12
C MET A 71 17.03 21.43 8.99
N LEU A 72 17.50 20.59 8.05
CA LEU A 72 16.74 20.09 6.91
C LEU A 72 16.01 18.80 7.33
N ALA A 73 14.75 18.94 7.72
CA ALA A 73 13.97 17.91 8.42
C ALA A 73 12.79 17.38 7.59
N GLY A 74 13.01 17.15 6.29
CA GLY A 74 12.09 16.38 5.44
C GLY A 74 11.93 14.94 5.97
N ASP A 75 10.87 14.24 5.55
CA ASP A 75 10.61 12.86 5.98
C ASP A 75 11.82 11.94 5.76
N PRO A 76 11.98 10.87 6.55
CA PRO A 76 13.12 9.96 6.45
C PRO A 76 12.97 8.97 5.28
N ASP A 77 12.58 9.47 4.10
CA ASP A 77 12.50 8.70 2.86
C ASP A 77 13.16 9.46 1.68
N ARG A 78 13.16 8.85 0.49
CA ARG A 78 13.77 9.42 -0.72
C ARG A 78 13.14 10.76 -1.12
N GLU A 79 11.83 10.92 -0.95
CA GLU A 79 11.08 12.14 -1.29
C GLU A 79 11.42 13.28 -0.31
N GLY A 80 11.42 13.00 1.00
CA GLY A 80 11.80 13.99 2.02
C GLY A 80 13.27 14.38 1.94
N TYR A 81 14.16 13.44 1.55
CA TYR A 81 15.55 13.77 1.27
C TYR A 81 15.68 14.69 0.05
N ALA A 82 14.91 14.44 -1.03
CA ALA A 82 14.92 15.28 -2.22
C ALA A 82 14.41 16.70 -1.92
N ILE A 83 13.35 16.84 -1.11
CA ILE A 83 12.90 18.15 -0.63
C ILE A 83 14.01 18.85 0.16
N SER A 84 14.66 18.14 1.08
CA SER A 84 15.79 18.67 1.88
C SER A 84 16.95 19.10 0.99
N ARG A 85 17.27 18.33 -0.07
CA ARG A 85 18.31 18.69 -1.05
C ARG A 85 17.94 19.95 -1.83
N HIS A 86 16.71 20.06 -2.29
CA HIS A 86 16.25 21.26 -2.99
C HIS A 86 16.29 22.50 -2.10
N VAL A 87 15.94 22.37 -0.79
CA VAL A 87 16.10 23.45 0.18
C VAL A 87 17.56 23.79 0.40
N TYR A 88 18.42 22.77 0.58
CA TYR A 88 19.87 22.97 0.73
C TYR A 88 20.46 23.78 -0.42
N ASP A 89 20.11 23.45 -1.65
CA ASP A 89 20.61 24.15 -2.83
C ASP A 89 20.17 25.62 -2.89
N GLU A 90 19.04 26.00 -2.24
CA GLU A 90 18.58 27.38 -2.14
C GLU A 90 19.29 28.18 -1.03
N VAL A 91 19.68 27.52 0.07
CA VAL A 91 20.09 28.26 1.30
C VAL A 91 21.57 28.10 1.67
N LYS A 92 22.30 27.18 1.04
CA LYS A 92 23.68 26.81 1.42
C LYS A 92 24.70 27.96 1.45
N ASP A 93 24.45 29.00 0.64
CA ASP A 93 25.32 30.17 0.50
C ASP A 93 24.97 31.31 1.49
N VAL A 94 23.80 31.27 2.12
CA VAL A 94 23.35 32.28 3.11
C VAL A 94 23.24 31.73 4.52
N ALA A 95 23.07 30.42 4.68
CA ALA A 95 23.01 29.76 5.97
C ALA A 95 24.41 29.66 6.58
N LYS A 96 24.51 29.74 7.93
CA LYS A 96 25.76 29.48 8.65
C LYS A 96 26.19 28.02 8.49
N GLU A 97 25.26 27.11 8.56
CA GLU A 97 25.46 25.66 8.47
C GLU A 97 24.13 24.95 8.10
N CYS A 98 24.21 23.89 7.32
CA CYS A 98 23.05 23.06 6.99
C CYS A 98 23.27 21.64 7.49
N ARG A 99 22.32 21.12 8.27
CA ARG A 99 22.33 19.74 8.80
C ARG A 99 21.08 18.97 8.38
N ARG A 100 21.21 17.69 8.15
CA ARG A 100 20.10 16.77 7.96
C ARG A 100 19.61 16.26 9.31
N MET A 101 18.30 16.41 9.57
CA MET A 101 17.62 15.91 10.75
C MET A 101 16.55 14.92 10.31
N GLU A 102 16.63 13.66 10.73
CA GLU A 102 15.67 12.62 10.40
C GLU A 102 14.70 12.40 11.56
N ILE A 103 13.41 12.61 11.29
CA ILE A 103 12.35 12.56 12.30
C ILE A 103 11.52 11.31 12.07
N TYR A 104 11.59 10.36 12.99
CA TYR A 104 10.81 9.13 12.99
C TYR A 104 9.55 9.20 13.87
N GLU A 105 9.54 10.12 14.84
CA GLU A 105 8.37 10.50 15.61
C GLU A 105 8.41 11.99 16.01
N VAL A 106 7.26 12.67 15.96
CA VAL A 106 7.15 14.10 16.26
C VAL A 106 6.75 14.28 17.72
N THR A 107 7.60 13.75 18.62
CA THR A 107 7.50 13.91 20.08
C THR A 107 8.70 14.72 20.59
N GLU A 108 8.63 15.24 21.82
CA GLU A 108 9.75 15.98 22.40
C GLU A 108 11.01 15.11 22.49
N LYS A 109 10.86 13.84 22.90
CA LYS A 109 11.95 12.84 22.96
C LYS A 109 12.52 12.58 21.56
N GLY A 110 11.67 12.20 20.58
CA GLY A 110 12.12 11.88 19.24
C GLY A 110 12.78 13.06 18.52
N LEU A 111 12.28 14.28 18.74
CA LEU A 111 12.87 15.48 18.18
C LEU A 111 14.25 15.81 18.80
N LYS A 112 14.43 15.64 20.13
CA LYS A 112 15.73 15.80 20.78
C LYS A 112 16.75 14.76 20.31
N GLU A 113 16.32 13.52 20.15
CA GLU A 113 17.16 12.45 19.59
C GLU A 113 17.57 12.74 18.14
N ALA A 114 16.62 13.20 17.31
CA ALA A 114 16.88 13.57 15.92
C ALA A 114 17.84 14.76 15.82
N LEU A 115 17.71 15.76 16.69
CA LEU A 115 18.65 16.88 16.77
C LEU A 115 20.06 16.43 17.18
N ALA A 116 20.18 15.55 18.17
CA ALA A 116 21.46 15.03 18.64
C ALA A 116 22.19 14.20 17.57
N LYS A 117 21.45 13.54 16.68
CA LYS A 117 21.98 12.73 15.57
C LYS A 117 22.14 13.51 14.26
N ALA A 118 21.78 14.81 14.22
CA ALA A 118 21.82 15.59 13.00
C ALA A 118 23.27 15.75 12.49
N ALA A 119 23.50 15.29 11.25
CA ALA A 119 24.80 15.35 10.58
C ALA A 119 24.87 16.52 9.60
N LEU A 120 26.06 16.99 9.25
CA LEU A 120 26.23 17.95 8.15
C LEU A 120 25.59 17.39 6.89
N PHE A 121 24.83 18.23 6.18
CA PHE A 121 24.08 17.76 5.02
C PHE A 121 25.00 17.17 3.93
N THR A 122 26.21 17.74 3.78
CA THR A 122 27.23 17.27 2.84
C THR A 122 27.85 15.91 3.19
N GLU A 123 27.71 15.47 4.45
CA GLU A 123 28.22 14.18 4.94
C GLU A 123 27.15 13.09 4.95
N THR A 124 25.91 13.43 4.59
CA THR A 124 24.81 12.47 4.56
C THR A 124 24.84 11.59 3.30
N ASN A 125 24.10 10.48 3.34
CA ASN A 125 24.03 9.55 2.23
C ASN A 125 23.27 10.16 1.03
N ALA A 126 24.01 10.71 0.06
CA ALA A 126 23.44 11.23 -1.19
C ALA A 126 22.74 10.17 -2.05
N GLY A 127 22.94 8.88 -1.77
CA GLY A 127 22.28 7.77 -2.48
C GLY A 127 20.75 7.83 -2.42
N LEU A 128 20.18 8.38 -1.34
CA LEU A 128 18.73 8.63 -1.26
C LEU A 128 18.27 9.61 -2.35
N TYR A 129 19.01 10.71 -2.56
CA TYR A 129 18.72 11.67 -3.63
C TYR A 129 18.95 11.06 -5.02
N HIS A 130 20.03 10.31 -5.20
CA HIS A 130 20.34 9.64 -6.46
C HIS A 130 19.24 8.62 -6.82
N ALA A 131 18.73 7.88 -5.86
CA ALA A 131 17.61 6.95 -6.09
C ALA A 131 16.31 7.70 -6.42
N PHE A 132 16.05 8.86 -5.78
CA PHE A 132 14.95 9.76 -6.17
C PHE A 132 15.12 10.22 -7.62
N LEU A 133 16.31 10.70 -8.01
CA LEU A 133 16.59 11.12 -9.40
C LEU A 133 16.36 9.98 -10.39
N GLY A 134 16.95 8.81 -10.14
CA GLY A 134 16.80 7.64 -10.98
C GLY A 134 15.34 7.27 -11.21
N ARG A 135 14.56 7.26 -10.14
CA ARG A 135 13.13 7.02 -10.21
C ARG A 135 12.39 8.11 -10.98
N ARG A 136 12.58 9.39 -10.58
CA ARG A 136 11.86 10.52 -11.17
C ARG A 136 12.14 10.66 -12.66
N VAL A 137 13.41 10.55 -13.07
CA VAL A 137 13.84 10.60 -14.47
C VAL A 137 13.38 9.35 -15.24
N GLY A 138 13.57 8.15 -14.69
CA GLY A 138 13.13 6.91 -15.32
C GLY A 138 11.62 6.87 -15.57
N ASP A 139 10.81 7.28 -14.59
CA ASP A 139 9.35 7.36 -14.72
C ASP A 139 8.95 8.46 -15.72
N ARG A 140 9.70 9.59 -15.78
CA ARG A 140 9.51 10.65 -16.80
C ARG A 140 9.81 10.12 -18.20
N LEU A 141 10.91 9.41 -18.41
CA LEU A 141 11.25 8.82 -19.70
C LEU A 141 10.13 7.90 -20.20
N VAL A 142 9.71 6.95 -19.38
CA VAL A 142 8.63 6.01 -19.74
C VAL A 142 7.33 6.75 -20.05
N GLY A 143 6.88 7.60 -19.13
CA GLY A 143 5.60 8.30 -19.28
C GLY A 143 5.57 9.28 -20.45
N TYR A 144 6.63 10.05 -20.63
CA TYR A 144 6.70 11.11 -21.65
C TYR A 144 6.90 10.56 -23.07
N ILE A 145 7.62 9.43 -23.20
CA ILE A 145 7.88 8.80 -24.51
C ILE A 145 6.74 7.85 -24.89
N LEU A 146 6.38 6.91 -24.00
CA LEU A 146 5.46 5.82 -24.37
C LEU A 146 3.98 6.23 -24.33
N SER A 147 3.57 7.17 -23.46
CA SER A 147 2.15 7.56 -23.39
C SER A 147 1.63 8.20 -24.67
N PRO A 148 2.35 9.15 -25.35
CA PRO A 148 1.91 9.67 -26.62
C PRO A 148 1.91 8.63 -27.75
N ILE A 149 2.83 7.66 -27.72
CA ILE A 149 2.88 6.57 -28.71
C ILE A 149 1.65 5.68 -28.55
N ALA A 150 1.39 5.22 -27.32
CA ALA A 150 0.21 4.42 -27.01
C ALA A 150 -1.10 5.16 -27.34
N SER A 151 -1.19 6.44 -26.99
CA SER A 151 -2.39 7.26 -27.25
C SER A 151 -2.69 7.39 -28.74
N ARG A 152 -1.66 7.58 -29.57
CA ARG A 152 -1.82 7.64 -31.04
C ARG A 152 -2.23 6.30 -31.61
N SER A 153 -1.59 5.23 -31.19
CA SER A 153 -1.89 3.87 -31.67
C SER A 153 -3.30 3.43 -31.32
N LEU A 154 -3.74 3.73 -30.10
CA LEU A 154 -5.06 3.35 -29.59
C LEU A 154 -6.16 4.38 -29.88
N LYS A 155 -5.82 5.52 -30.48
CA LYS A 155 -6.73 6.66 -30.72
C LYS A 155 -7.52 7.08 -29.48
N ALA A 156 -6.89 6.94 -28.32
CA ALA A 156 -7.46 7.24 -27.00
C ALA A 156 -6.41 7.85 -26.09
N SER A 157 -6.81 8.69 -25.13
CA SER A 157 -5.88 9.23 -24.14
C SER A 157 -5.39 8.09 -23.22
N CYS A 158 -4.12 7.75 -23.31
CA CYS A 158 -3.49 6.70 -22.54
C CYS A 158 -2.29 7.23 -21.77
N SER A 159 -2.04 6.63 -20.62
CA SER A 159 -0.84 6.86 -19.82
C SER A 159 -0.15 5.55 -19.52
N VAL A 160 1.11 5.48 -19.88
CA VAL A 160 2.01 4.36 -19.61
C VAL A 160 2.94 4.72 -18.47
N GLY A 161 3.15 3.83 -17.54
CA GLY A 161 4.06 4.04 -16.42
C GLY A 161 4.68 2.75 -15.94
N ARG A 162 5.93 2.83 -15.50
CA ARG A 162 6.78 1.69 -15.13
C ARG A 162 6.19 0.82 -13.99
N VAL A 163 5.48 1.41 -13.05
CA VAL A 163 4.84 0.68 -11.93
C VAL A 163 3.31 0.61 -12.06
N GLN A 164 2.68 1.62 -12.66
CA GLN A 164 1.22 1.61 -12.84
C GLN A 164 0.75 0.60 -13.89
N SER A 165 1.48 0.45 -15.02
CA SER A 165 1.07 -0.48 -16.07
C SER A 165 1.13 -1.95 -15.63
N PRO A 166 2.15 -2.43 -14.89
CA PRO A 166 2.11 -3.75 -14.27
C PRO A 166 0.95 -3.92 -13.26
N ALA A 167 0.59 -2.88 -12.52
CA ALA A 167 -0.54 -2.95 -11.58
C ALA A 167 -1.88 -3.14 -12.33
N VAL A 168 -2.09 -2.44 -13.46
CA VAL A 168 -3.25 -2.68 -14.33
C VAL A 168 -3.24 -4.10 -14.88
N ARG A 169 -2.07 -4.58 -15.34
CA ARG A 169 -1.91 -5.95 -15.83
C ARG A 169 -2.32 -7.00 -14.80
N LEU A 170 -1.97 -6.84 -13.53
CA LEU A 170 -2.38 -7.76 -12.46
C LEU A 170 -3.90 -7.93 -12.40
N VAL A 171 -4.63 -6.82 -12.50
CA VAL A 171 -6.09 -6.82 -12.46
C VAL A 171 -6.67 -7.45 -13.73
N VAL A 172 -6.10 -7.12 -14.91
CA VAL A 172 -6.52 -7.68 -16.21
C VAL A 172 -6.26 -9.18 -16.27
N ASP A 173 -5.06 -9.63 -15.88
CA ASP A 173 -4.72 -11.06 -15.90
C ASP A 173 -5.64 -11.85 -14.95
N ARG A 174 -5.92 -11.35 -13.74
CA ARG A 174 -6.84 -11.96 -12.79
C ARG A 174 -8.26 -12.07 -13.36
N GLU A 175 -8.75 -11.04 -14.01
CA GLU A 175 -10.08 -11.08 -14.63
C GLU A 175 -10.15 -12.08 -15.78
N ARG A 176 -9.06 -12.22 -16.56
CA ARG A 176 -8.96 -13.23 -17.64
C ARG A 176 -8.90 -14.64 -17.08
N GLU A 177 -8.17 -14.86 -15.98
CA GLU A 177 -8.20 -16.14 -15.27
C GLU A 177 -9.63 -16.50 -14.83
N ILE A 178 -10.38 -15.53 -14.28
CA ILE A 178 -11.76 -15.73 -13.84
C ILE A 178 -12.68 -16.06 -15.03
N ARG A 179 -12.56 -15.31 -16.13
CA ARG A 179 -13.39 -15.54 -17.33
C ARG A 179 -13.10 -16.86 -18.04
N ALA A 180 -11.84 -17.28 -18.03
CA ALA A 180 -11.39 -18.55 -18.63
C ALA A 180 -11.62 -19.75 -17.71
N PHE A 181 -11.98 -19.53 -16.45
CA PHE A 181 -12.13 -20.60 -15.49
C PHE A 181 -13.37 -21.45 -15.79
N ILE A 182 -13.16 -22.74 -15.92
CA ILE A 182 -14.23 -23.75 -16.10
C ILE A 182 -14.40 -24.48 -14.78
N PRO A 183 -15.55 -24.31 -14.08
CA PRO A 183 -15.81 -25.03 -12.84
C PRO A 183 -15.84 -26.53 -13.08
N ALA A 184 -14.99 -27.28 -12.39
CA ALA A 184 -15.00 -28.74 -12.41
C ALA A 184 -15.75 -29.26 -11.18
N PRO A 185 -16.66 -30.24 -11.32
CA PRO A 185 -17.29 -30.87 -10.17
C PRO A 185 -16.28 -31.75 -9.43
N TYR A 186 -16.48 -31.83 -8.13
CA TYR A 186 -15.81 -32.81 -7.26
C TYR A 186 -16.75 -33.19 -6.13
N TRP A 187 -16.52 -34.33 -5.53
CA TRP A 187 -17.39 -34.84 -4.48
C TRP A 187 -16.60 -34.96 -3.18
N ILE A 188 -17.30 -34.66 -2.07
CA ILE A 188 -16.78 -34.82 -0.72
C ILE A 188 -17.65 -35.86 -0.01
N LEU A 189 -16.99 -36.93 0.45
CA LEU A 189 -17.63 -37.97 1.24
C LEU A 189 -17.41 -37.67 2.72
N SER A 190 -18.48 -37.67 3.48
CA SER A 190 -18.47 -37.49 4.93
C SER A 190 -19.46 -38.41 5.62
N ILE A 191 -19.18 -38.71 6.89
CA ILE A 191 -20.09 -39.41 7.80
C ILE A 191 -20.42 -38.48 8.95
N GLN A 192 -21.67 -38.55 9.40
CA GLN A 192 -22.09 -37.92 10.64
C GLN A 192 -22.05 -38.97 11.75
N LEU A 193 -21.37 -38.62 12.84
CA LEU A 193 -21.17 -39.44 14.03
C LEU A 193 -21.84 -38.78 15.21
N SER A 194 -22.30 -39.59 16.17
CA SER A 194 -22.94 -39.09 17.38
C SER A 194 -22.31 -39.73 18.62
N LYS A 195 -22.09 -38.92 19.62
CA LYS A 195 -21.77 -39.39 20.98
C LYS A 195 -22.55 -38.55 21.98
N GLU A 196 -23.35 -39.23 22.84
CA GLU A 196 -24.28 -38.55 23.75
C GLU A 196 -25.23 -37.62 22.95
N GLU A 197 -25.27 -36.32 23.30
CA GLU A 197 -26.08 -35.32 22.58
C GLU A 197 -25.31 -34.61 21.47
N ALA A 198 -23.99 -34.86 21.34
CA ALA A 198 -23.16 -34.18 20.33
C ALA A 198 -23.11 -34.93 19.02
N THR A 199 -23.40 -34.23 17.92
CA THR A 199 -23.19 -34.70 16.54
C THR A 199 -22.04 -33.96 15.90
N PHE A 200 -21.20 -34.69 15.17
CA PHE A 200 -20.06 -34.11 14.48
C PHE A 200 -19.81 -34.82 13.13
N THR A 201 -19.08 -34.16 12.24
CA THR A 201 -18.83 -34.66 10.89
C THR A 201 -17.38 -35.11 10.76
N ALA A 202 -17.20 -36.31 10.20
CA ALA A 202 -15.90 -36.81 9.80
C ALA A 202 -15.84 -36.92 8.25
N TYR A 203 -14.77 -36.40 7.68
CA TYR A 203 -14.53 -36.37 6.22
C TYR A 203 -13.60 -37.50 5.80
N HIS A 204 -13.85 -38.09 4.67
CA HIS A 204 -12.98 -39.13 4.10
C HIS A 204 -11.55 -38.63 3.90
N LEU A 205 -10.53 -39.43 4.19
CA LEU A 205 -9.12 -39.01 4.15
C LEU A 205 -8.64 -38.60 2.74
N GLN A 206 -9.20 -39.19 1.70
CA GLN A 206 -8.87 -38.79 0.31
C GLN A 206 -9.29 -37.34 0.02
N GLY A 207 -10.27 -36.80 0.75
CA GLY A 207 -10.77 -35.45 0.62
C GLY A 207 -11.65 -35.28 -0.61
N LYS A 208 -11.09 -34.96 -1.79
CA LYS A 208 -11.85 -34.68 -3.00
C LYS A 208 -11.83 -35.85 -3.97
N PHE A 209 -13.00 -36.32 -4.39
CA PHE A 209 -13.16 -37.31 -5.45
C PHE A 209 -13.47 -36.59 -6.75
N GLN A 210 -12.77 -36.96 -7.82
CA GLN A 210 -12.94 -36.34 -9.14
C GLN A 210 -14.11 -36.95 -9.93
N ARG A 211 -14.55 -38.15 -9.59
CA ARG A 211 -15.69 -38.85 -10.18
C ARG A 211 -16.64 -39.27 -9.08
N GLN A 212 -17.94 -39.15 -9.38
CA GLN A 212 -19.01 -39.52 -8.45
C GLN A 212 -19.00 -41.03 -8.15
N GLU A 213 -18.74 -41.85 -9.18
CA GLU A 213 -18.75 -43.31 -9.09
C GLU A 213 -17.70 -43.83 -8.07
N ASP A 214 -16.51 -43.22 -8.04
CA ASP A 214 -15.48 -43.63 -7.10
C ASP A 214 -15.91 -43.44 -5.64
N ALA A 215 -16.61 -42.35 -5.35
CA ALA A 215 -17.14 -42.07 -4.03
C ALA A 215 -18.43 -42.87 -3.73
N ALA A 216 -19.27 -43.09 -4.73
CA ALA A 216 -20.53 -43.85 -4.58
C ALA A 216 -20.28 -45.32 -4.26
N THR A 217 -19.23 -45.90 -4.83
CA THR A 217 -18.81 -47.28 -4.52
C THR A 217 -18.48 -47.45 -3.04
N LEU A 218 -17.78 -46.47 -2.47
CA LEU A 218 -17.41 -46.46 -1.05
C LEU A 218 -18.63 -46.30 -0.13
N ILE A 219 -19.59 -45.51 -0.52
CA ILE A 219 -20.82 -45.30 0.25
C ILE A 219 -21.54 -46.63 0.51
N ALA A 220 -21.63 -47.52 -0.49
CA ALA A 220 -22.30 -48.80 -0.33
C ALA A 220 -21.67 -49.64 0.80
N ALA A 221 -20.36 -49.70 0.87
CA ALA A 221 -19.64 -50.37 1.96
C ALA A 221 -19.79 -49.68 3.33
N ILE A 222 -19.73 -48.34 3.32
CA ILE A 222 -19.82 -47.52 4.54
C ILE A 222 -21.24 -47.57 5.12
N LYS A 223 -22.26 -47.70 4.27
CA LYS A 223 -23.66 -47.71 4.68
C LYS A 223 -23.97 -48.84 5.68
N GLU A 224 -23.37 -50.01 5.49
CA GLU A 224 -23.53 -51.17 6.35
C GLU A 224 -22.78 -51.03 7.69
N CYS A 225 -21.83 -50.11 7.77
CA CYS A 225 -21.08 -49.83 8.99
C CYS A 225 -21.88 -48.87 9.91
N SER A 226 -22.59 -49.40 10.88
CA SER A 226 -23.36 -48.57 11.83
C SER A 226 -22.51 -47.93 12.93
N HIS A 227 -21.35 -48.48 13.25
CA HIS A 227 -20.47 -48.04 14.30
C HIS A 227 -19.01 -48.00 13.86
N PRO A 228 -18.54 -46.94 13.22
CA PRO A 228 -17.14 -46.77 12.90
C PRO A 228 -16.23 -46.85 14.11
N LEU A 229 -15.06 -47.49 13.96
CA LEU A 229 -14.06 -47.65 14.98
C LEU A 229 -13.17 -46.42 15.10
N THR A 230 -13.01 -45.87 16.27
CA THR A 230 -12.02 -44.83 16.56
C THR A 230 -10.61 -45.41 16.56
N GLU A 231 -9.85 -45.21 15.47
CA GLU A 231 -8.48 -45.72 15.30
C GLU A 231 -7.45 -44.85 16.03
N LYS A 232 -7.63 -43.53 15.98
CA LYS A 232 -6.65 -42.59 16.51
C LYS A 232 -7.31 -41.39 17.15
N VAL A 233 -6.76 -40.98 18.28
CA VAL A 233 -7.12 -39.76 18.99
C VAL A 233 -5.85 -38.98 19.28
N GLU A 234 -5.69 -37.83 18.63
CA GLU A 234 -4.59 -36.91 18.87
C GLU A 234 -5.12 -35.62 19.50
N ARG A 235 -4.63 -35.29 20.68
CA ARG A 235 -4.91 -34.02 21.36
C ARG A 235 -3.61 -33.29 21.56
N LYS A 236 -3.59 -32.01 21.17
CA LYS A 236 -2.41 -31.16 21.36
C LYS A 236 -2.81 -29.72 21.59
N GLU A 237 -2.06 -29.04 22.45
CA GLU A 237 -2.14 -27.59 22.51
C GLU A 237 -1.55 -26.99 21.24
N VAL A 238 -2.31 -26.12 20.57
CA VAL A 238 -1.87 -25.34 19.40
C VAL A 238 -1.84 -23.88 19.80
N LYS A 239 -0.72 -23.22 19.54
CA LYS A 239 -0.52 -21.80 19.80
C LYS A 239 -0.65 -20.99 18.51
N GLN A 240 -1.46 -19.96 18.55
CA GLN A 240 -1.54 -18.95 17.50
C GLN A 240 -0.81 -17.71 18.00
N SER A 241 0.33 -17.39 17.37
CA SER A 241 1.13 -16.22 17.74
C SER A 241 0.53 -14.93 17.18
N PRO A 242 0.70 -13.79 17.88
CA PRO A 242 0.31 -12.49 17.35
C PRO A 242 1.16 -12.14 16.14
N LYS A 243 0.59 -11.31 15.26
CA LYS A 243 1.31 -10.76 14.11
C LYS A 243 2.13 -9.53 14.56
N PRO A 244 3.19 -9.15 13.81
CA PRO A 244 4.01 -7.96 14.10
C PRO A 244 3.19 -6.66 14.04
N PRO A 245 3.73 -5.52 14.53
CA PRO A 245 3.15 -4.21 14.27
C PRO A 245 3.00 -3.97 12.76
N PHE A 246 2.20 -2.99 12.38
CA PHE A 246 1.95 -2.73 10.97
C PHE A 246 3.16 -2.23 10.21
N THR A 247 3.36 -2.77 9.02
CA THR A 247 4.03 -2.11 7.91
C THR A 247 3.04 -1.22 7.16
N THR A 248 3.52 -0.40 6.22
CA THR A 248 2.66 0.41 5.33
C THR A 248 1.65 -0.47 4.58
N VAL A 249 2.09 -1.60 4.05
CA VAL A 249 1.24 -2.53 3.27
C VAL A 249 0.18 -3.18 4.15
N ASP A 250 0.60 -3.66 5.32
CA ASP A 250 -0.33 -4.31 6.24
C ASP A 250 -1.38 -3.33 6.78
N LEU A 251 -0.98 -2.07 7.07
CA LEU A 251 -1.92 -1.03 7.48
C LEU A 251 -2.94 -0.73 6.38
N GLN A 252 -2.51 -0.54 5.14
CA GLN A 252 -3.40 -0.28 4.00
C GLN A 252 -4.37 -1.45 3.79
N ALA A 253 -3.89 -2.69 3.86
CA ALA A 253 -4.71 -3.87 3.68
C ALA A 253 -5.73 -4.06 4.82
N ALA A 254 -5.30 -3.87 6.06
CA ALA A 254 -6.18 -3.96 7.23
C ALA A 254 -7.23 -2.85 7.23
N ALA A 255 -6.87 -1.61 6.90
CA ALA A 255 -7.80 -0.48 6.78
C ALA A 255 -8.82 -0.71 5.65
N ALA A 256 -8.38 -1.21 4.49
CA ALA A 256 -9.29 -1.54 3.39
C ALA A 256 -10.30 -2.64 3.78
N THR A 257 -9.85 -3.65 4.52
CA THR A 257 -10.71 -4.76 4.92
C THR A 257 -11.68 -4.37 6.03
N ARG A 258 -11.20 -3.69 7.09
CA ARG A 258 -11.96 -3.42 8.32
C ARG A 258 -12.70 -2.10 8.30
N LEU A 259 -12.06 -1.05 7.75
CA LEU A 259 -12.58 0.31 7.78
C LEU A 259 -13.19 0.72 6.44
N LYS A 260 -12.96 -0.06 5.38
CA LYS A 260 -13.36 0.25 4.00
C LYS A 260 -12.68 1.50 3.46
N PHE A 261 -11.46 1.80 3.94
CA PHE A 261 -10.68 2.93 3.47
C PHE A 261 -9.80 2.52 2.29
N ALA A 262 -9.79 3.35 1.26
CA ALA A 262 -8.83 3.21 0.18
C ALA A 262 -7.39 3.42 0.67
N PRO A 263 -6.37 2.81 0.03
CA PRO A 263 -4.97 3.00 0.42
C PRO A 263 -4.54 4.47 0.52
N GLU A 264 -4.99 5.33 -0.39
CA GLU A 264 -4.70 6.76 -0.36
C GLU A 264 -5.29 7.46 0.87
N GLN A 265 -6.56 7.17 1.19
CA GLN A 265 -7.22 7.72 2.37
C GLN A 265 -6.49 7.27 3.63
N THR A 266 -6.14 5.99 3.72
CA THR A 266 -5.37 5.42 4.83
C THR A 266 -4.05 6.16 5.03
N MET A 267 -3.30 6.40 3.94
CA MET A 267 -2.02 7.07 4.02
C MET A 267 -2.13 8.57 4.35
N LYS A 268 -3.16 9.26 3.87
CA LYS A 268 -3.44 10.65 4.26
C LYS A 268 -3.76 10.78 5.75
N LEU A 269 -4.58 9.88 6.27
CA LEU A 269 -4.92 9.86 7.70
C LEU A 269 -3.68 9.52 8.56
N ALA A 270 -2.89 8.54 8.15
CA ALA A 270 -1.66 8.16 8.84
C ALA A 270 -0.62 9.29 8.81
N GLN A 271 -0.44 9.99 7.68
CA GLN A 271 0.44 11.17 7.59
C GLN A 271 0.01 12.25 8.58
N SER A 272 -1.29 12.53 8.66
CA SER A 272 -1.82 13.52 9.59
C SER A 272 -1.56 13.14 11.06
N LEU A 273 -1.75 11.87 11.42
CA LEU A 273 -1.43 11.35 12.76
C LEU A 273 0.07 11.44 13.07
N PHE A 274 0.94 11.12 12.10
CA PHE A 274 2.37 11.28 12.22
C PHE A 274 2.79 12.73 12.42
N ASP A 275 2.27 13.65 11.61
CA ASP A 275 2.57 15.09 11.69
C ASP A 275 2.16 15.69 13.04
N GLN A 276 1.13 15.13 13.68
CA GLN A 276 0.68 15.48 15.02
C GLN A 276 1.44 14.75 16.13
N GLY A 277 2.35 13.85 15.79
CA GLY A 277 3.14 13.11 16.75
C GLY A 277 2.38 12.03 17.50
N LEU A 278 1.28 11.52 16.93
CA LEU A 278 0.45 10.47 17.55
C LEU A 278 0.91 9.05 17.17
N ILE A 279 1.57 8.90 16.02
CA ILE A 279 2.15 7.63 15.57
C ILE A 279 3.58 7.84 15.06
N THR A 280 4.34 6.75 14.97
CA THR A 280 5.65 6.72 14.30
C THR A 280 5.49 6.92 12.80
N TYR A 281 6.60 7.13 12.10
CA TYR A 281 6.62 7.29 10.65
C TYR A 281 5.91 6.13 9.95
N HIS A 282 4.97 6.46 9.06
CA HIS A 282 4.00 5.54 8.52
C HIS A 282 4.38 4.90 7.18
N ARG A 283 5.50 5.34 6.55
CA ARG A 283 6.02 4.75 5.32
C ARG A 283 7.21 3.85 5.63
N THR A 284 6.93 2.67 6.12
CA THR A 284 7.93 1.72 6.58
C THR A 284 7.56 0.29 6.18
N ASP A 285 8.57 -0.51 5.92
CA ASP A 285 8.50 -1.97 5.79
C ASP A 285 9.09 -2.68 7.02
N SER A 286 9.49 -1.91 8.03
CA SER A 286 9.97 -2.42 9.32
C SER A 286 8.82 -2.95 10.18
N VAL A 287 9.16 -3.95 10.97
CA VAL A 287 8.30 -4.49 12.04
C VAL A 287 8.97 -4.39 13.41
N ARG A 288 10.11 -3.70 13.51
CA ARG A 288 10.81 -3.45 14.76
C ARG A 288 10.01 -2.46 15.62
N MET A 289 10.14 -2.56 16.93
CA MET A 289 9.53 -1.64 17.88
C MET A 289 10.58 -1.22 18.92
N ASP A 290 10.55 0.04 19.33
CA ASP A 290 11.44 0.59 20.36
C ASP A 290 11.26 -0.16 21.71
N ALA A 291 12.37 -0.44 22.39
CA ALA A 291 12.36 -1.20 23.62
C ALA A 291 11.63 -0.47 24.77
N ALA A 292 11.72 0.87 24.82
CA ALA A 292 11.02 1.65 25.84
C ALA A 292 9.49 1.58 25.60
N PHE A 293 9.05 1.67 24.36
CA PHE A 293 7.63 1.54 24.04
C PHE A 293 7.11 0.12 24.30
N ILE A 294 7.91 -0.92 24.03
CA ILE A 294 7.56 -2.30 24.43
C ILE A 294 7.35 -2.38 25.95
N ALA A 295 8.21 -1.72 26.74
CA ALA A 295 8.06 -1.70 28.20
C ALA A 295 6.76 -1.00 28.64
N GLU A 296 6.39 0.12 28.00
CA GLU A 296 5.11 0.82 28.22
C GLU A 296 3.90 -0.10 27.91
N ILE A 297 3.92 -0.83 26.78
CA ILE A 297 2.87 -1.80 26.44
C ILE A 297 2.77 -2.87 27.51
N ARG A 298 3.89 -3.42 27.97
CA ARG A 298 3.91 -4.48 28.97
C ARG A 298 3.37 -4.01 30.33
N GLU A 299 3.70 -2.79 30.73
CA GLU A 299 3.14 -2.17 31.92
C GLU A 299 1.62 -1.96 31.79
N PHE A 300 1.18 -1.41 30.66
CA PHE A 300 -0.24 -1.21 30.35
C PHE A 300 -1.04 -2.51 30.40
N LEU A 301 -0.53 -3.56 29.75
CA LEU A 301 -1.16 -4.88 29.73
C LEU A 301 -1.17 -5.53 31.13
N GLY A 302 -0.07 -5.42 31.86
CA GLY A 302 0.02 -5.98 33.22
C GLY A 302 -0.99 -5.37 34.20
N LYS A 303 -1.21 -4.05 34.10
CA LYS A 303 -2.19 -3.33 34.92
C LYS A 303 -3.64 -3.57 34.45
N GLY A 304 -3.87 -3.67 33.13
CA GLY A 304 -5.23 -3.74 32.58
C GLY A 304 -5.79 -5.15 32.41
N LEU A 305 -4.99 -6.10 31.92
CA LEU A 305 -5.44 -7.48 31.62
C LEU A 305 -4.79 -8.54 32.51
N GLY A 306 -3.70 -8.21 33.18
CA GLY A 306 -2.97 -9.11 34.06
C GLY A 306 -1.80 -9.82 33.38
N VAL A 307 -0.90 -10.40 34.20
CA VAL A 307 0.37 -10.99 33.77
C VAL A 307 0.23 -12.22 32.86
N SER A 308 -0.93 -12.92 32.89
CA SER A 308 -1.20 -14.06 32.00
C SER A 308 -1.24 -13.69 30.52
N TYR A 309 -1.55 -12.43 30.21
CA TYR A 309 -1.56 -11.92 28.84
C TYR A 309 -0.18 -11.46 28.36
N LEU A 310 0.85 -11.50 29.21
CA LEU A 310 2.22 -11.16 28.86
C LEU A 310 3.02 -12.42 28.58
N PRO A 311 3.73 -12.50 27.44
CA PRO A 311 4.74 -13.55 27.26
C PRO A 311 5.91 -13.32 28.22
N SER A 312 6.64 -14.38 28.59
CA SER A 312 7.79 -14.31 29.52
C SER A 312 8.88 -13.34 29.04
N LYS A 313 9.08 -13.27 27.72
CA LYS A 313 9.96 -12.30 27.03
C LYS A 313 9.15 -11.50 26.03
N PRO A 314 9.56 -10.26 25.71
CA PRO A 314 8.96 -9.52 24.61
C PRO A 314 8.96 -10.32 23.31
N ASN A 315 7.90 -10.18 22.51
CA ASN A 315 7.86 -10.76 21.19
C ASN A 315 8.80 -9.96 20.25
N GLU A 316 9.68 -10.66 19.56
CA GLU A 316 10.59 -10.08 18.58
C GLU A 316 10.17 -10.49 17.17
N PHE A 317 10.22 -9.54 16.25
CA PHE A 317 9.87 -9.74 14.85
C PHE A 317 11.03 -9.29 13.97
N LYS A 318 11.36 -10.08 12.94
CA LYS A 318 12.41 -9.75 11.98
C LYS A 318 11.83 -9.05 10.77
N SER A 319 12.40 -7.92 10.41
CA SER A 319 12.08 -7.22 9.16
C SER A 319 12.64 -7.99 7.95
N LYS A 320 12.01 -7.83 6.80
CA LYS A 320 12.39 -8.56 5.57
C LYS A 320 13.74 -8.10 4.98
N ASN A 321 14.10 -6.83 5.19
CA ASN A 321 15.27 -6.18 4.60
C ASN A 321 16.14 -5.51 5.66
N SER A 322 17.46 -5.46 5.44
CA SER A 322 18.40 -4.78 6.33
C SER A 322 18.16 -3.26 6.44
N GLN A 323 17.70 -2.62 5.36
CA GLN A 323 17.33 -1.20 5.39
C GLN A 323 16.11 -0.93 6.29
N ALA A 324 15.19 -1.89 6.39
CA ALA A 324 14.04 -1.81 7.28
C ALA A 324 14.43 -1.86 8.78
N GLU A 325 15.62 -2.36 9.11
CA GLU A 325 16.08 -2.43 10.51
C GLU A 325 16.41 -1.05 11.10
N ALA A 326 16.71 -0.06 10.26
CA ALA A 326 16.93 1.33 10.71
C ALA A 326 15.62 2.03 11.11
N HIS A 327 14.47 1.54 10.66
CA HIS A 327 13.16 2.12 10.90
C HIS A 327 12.40 1.31 11.95
N GLU A 328 11.28 1.87 12.41
CA GLU A 328 10.31 1.16 13.25
C GLU A 328 9.05 0.80 12.46
N GLY A 329 8.30 -0.18 12.98
CA GLY A 329 6.93 -0.44 12.56
C GLY A 329 5.99 0.71 12.96
N ILE A 330 4.83 0.75 12.35
CA ILE A 330 3.82 1.78 12.65
C ILE A 330 3.20 1.47 14.01
N ARG A 331 3.38 2.37 14.97
CA ARG A 331 2.90 2.28 16.33
C ARG A 331 2.48 3.64 16.88
N PRO A 332 1.67 3.70 17.94
CA PRO A 332 1.50 4.92 18.71
C PRO A 332 2.84 5.42 19.27
N THR A 333 2.97 6.72 19.45
CA THR A 333 4.16 7.31 20.11
C THR A 333 4.12 7.15 21.63
N HIS A 334 2.91 7.10 22.19
CA HIS A 334 2.64 6.89 23.62
C HIS A 334 1.43 6.00 23.82
N MET A 335 1.35 5.35 24.99
CA MET A 335 0.20 4.55 25.42
C MET A 335 -0.90 5.48 25.97
N HIS A 336 -1.76 5.98 25.08
CA HIS A 336 -2.95 6.73 25.48
C HIS A 336 -4.17 5.82 25.59
N SER A 337 -5.03 6.08 26.56
CA SER A 337 -6.36 5.49 26.59
C SER A 337 -7.22 5.97 25.42
N LEU A 338 -8.25 5.22 25.07
CA LEU A 338 -9.16 5.61 23.98
C LEU A 338 -9.86 6.94 24.26
N SER A 339 -10.14 7.26 25.55
CA SER A 339 -10.73 8.55 25.93
C SER A 339 -9.77 9.71 25.78
N GLU A 340 -8.50 9.54 26.13
CA GLU A 340 -7.45 10.54 25.90
C GLU A 340 -7.25 10.82 24.42
N ILE A 341 -7.20 9.76 23.60
CA ILE A 341 -7.10 9.93 22.16
C ILE A 341 -8.31 10.64 21.55
N ALA A 342 -9.52 10.35 22.01
CA ALA A 342 -10.71 11.06 21.56
C ALA A 342 -10.61 12.57 21.86
N THR A 343 -10.10 12.93 23.04
CA THR A 343 -9.87 14.31 23.46
C THR A 343 -8.79 14.98 22.61
N ILE A 344 -7.66 14.31 22.37
CA ILE A 344 -6.56 14.81 21.53
C ILE A 344 -7.05 15.05 20.10
N ILE A 345 -7.76 14.07 19.52
CA ILE A 345 -8.30 14.14 18.15
C ILE A 345 -9.27 15.33 18.01
N ALA A 346 -10.13 15.55 18.99
CA ALA A 346 -11.04 16.70 18.99
C ALA A 346 -10.27 18.04 19.13
N GLY A 347 -9.28 18.10 20.01
CA GLY A 347 -8.44 19.29 20.22
C GLY A 347 -7.59 19.68 19.01
N GLU A 348 -7.04 18.70 18.30
CA GLU A 348 -6.25 18.91 17.08
C GLU A 348 -7.10 19.02 15.79
N ARG A 349 -8.42 19.07 15.93
CA ARG A 349 -9.40 19.15 14.81
C ARG A 349 -9.26 18.00 13.81
N LEU A 350 -8.90 16.82 14.27
CA LEU A 350 -8.85 15.60 13.48
C LEU A 350 -10.26 14.99 13.38
N SER A 351 -10.51 14.22 12.33
CA SER A 351 -11.80 13.55 12.11
C SER A 351 -11.92 12.22 12.87
N THR A 352 -13.13 11.70 12.96
CA THR A 352 -13.41 10.36 13.49
C THR A 352 -12.65 9.26 12.73
N ASP A 353 -12.35 9.46 11.45
CA ASP A 353 -11.56 8.50 10.65
C ASP A 353 -10.11 8.42 11.12
N HIS A 354 -9.55 9.54 11.63
CA HIS A 354 -8.23 9.49 12.29
C HIS A 354 -8.27 8.63 13.56
N ALA A 355 -9.35 8.75 14.36
CA ALA A 355 -9.53 7.89 15.54
C ALA A 355 -9.60 6.41 15.16
N ARG A 356 -10.31 6.07 14.09
CA ARG A 356 -10.46 4.68 13.62
C ARG A 356 -9.13 4.09 13.13
N ILE A 357 -8.31 4.87 12.41
CA ILE A 357 -6.97 4.44 11.99
C ILE A 357 -6.05 4.32 13.21
N TYR A 358 -6.10 5.30 14.14
CA TYR A 358 -5.31 5.22 15.35
C TYR A 358 -5.65 3.98 16.18
N ASP A 359 -6.94 3.69 16.42
CA ASP A 359 -7.39 2.50 17.16
C ASP A 359 -6.90 1.21 16.49
N LEU A 360 -6.95 1.14 15.15
CA LEU A 360 -6.45 0.00 14.39
C LEU A 360 -4.95 -0.21 14.62
N ILE A 361 -4.15 0.88 14.57
CA ILE A 361 -2.70 0.86 14.81
C ILE A 361 -2.41 0.49 16.26
N PHE A 362 -3.10 1.11 17.21
CA PHE A 362 -2.95 0.87 18.64
C PHE A 362 -3.18 -0.61 18.99
N ARG A 363 -4.35 -1.15 18.59
CA ARG A 363 -4.69 -2.55 18.88
C ARG A 363 -3.68 -3.52 18.30
N ARG A 364 -3.19 -3.26 17.09
CA ARG A 364 -2.21 -4.13 16.47
C ARG A 364 -0.86 -4.07 17.16
N ALA A 365 -0.39 -2.88 17.55
CA ALA A 365 0.86 -2.69 18.28
C ALA A 365 0.80 -3.36 19.65
N VAL A 366 -0.28 -3.17 20.39
CA VAL A 366 -0.49 -3.80 21.71
C VAL A 366 -0.56 -5.33 21.57
N ALA A 367 -1.40 -5.83 20.66
CA ALA A 367 -1.57 -7.26 20.41
C ALA A 367 -0.25 -7.95 20.01
N SER A 368 0.64 -7.25 19.29
CA SER A 368 1.94 -7.79 18.89
C SER A 368 2.80 -8.20 20.10
N GLN A 369 2.63 -7.56 21.25
CA GLN A 369 3.39 -7.82 22.46
C GLN A 369 2.64 -8.70 23.48
N MET A 370 1.49 -9.26 23.10
CA MET A 370 0.70 -10.14 23.95
C MET A 370 1.08 -11.62 23.81
N ALA A 371 0.65 -12.41 24.76
CA ALA A 371 0.79 -13.86 24.74
C ALA A 371 -0.02 -14.46 23.58
N PRO A 372 0.43 -15.59 22.99
CA PRO A 372 -0.31 -16.29 21.94
C PRO A 372 -1.67 -16.79 22.46
N ALA A 373 -2.64 -16.85 21.57
CA ALA A 373 -3.86 -17.58 21.81
C ALA A 373 -3.57 -19.09 21.84
N ARG A 374 -4.26 -19.83 22.71
CA ARG A 374 -4.09 -21.28 22.88
C ARG A 374 -5.39 -21.99 22.56
N TYR A 375 -5.25 -23.08 21.87
CA TYR A 375 -6.36 -23.95 21.48
C TYR A 375 -6.03 -25.40 21.85
N ASP A 376 -7.00 -26.11 22.38
CA ASP A 376 -6.96 -27.57 22.41
C ASP A 376 -7.44 -28.07 21.06
N ALA A 377 -6.53 -28.59 20.25
CA ALA A 377 -6.83 -29.17 18.94
C ALA A 377 -6.97 -30.69 19.11
N THR A 378 -8.11 -31.22 18.71
CA THR A 378 -8.41 -32.65 18.66
C THR A 378 -8.51 -33.11 17.22
N ASN A 379 -7.76 -34.14 16.85
CA ASN A 379 -7.86 -34.83 15.57
C ASN A 379 -8.22 -36.29 15.83
N LEU A 380 -9.31 -36.73 15.24
CA LEU A 380 -9.82 -38.07 15.32
C LEU A 380 -9.69 -38.76 13.96
N ARG A 381 -9.38 -40.07 13.97
CA ARG A 381 -9.48 -40.94 12.81
C ARG A 381 -10.43 -42.10 13.12
N PHE A 382 -11.25 -42.41 12.11
CA PHE A 382 -12.22 -43.49 12.18
C PHE A 382 -12.01 -44.46 11.01
N ASP A 383 -12.25 -45.74 11.30
CA ASP A 383 -12.40 -46.78 10.28
C ASP A 383 -13.91 -47.10 10.16
N ALA A 384 -14.43 -46.95 8.97
CA ALA A 384 -15.79 -47.35 8.61
C ALA A 384 -15.71 -48.34 7.43
N ALA A 385 -15.78 -49.63 7.72
CA ALA A 385 -15.70 -50.72 6.75
C ALA A 385 -14.38 -50.72 5.93
N GLY A 386 -13.26 -50.38 6.55
CA GLY A 386 -11.94 -50.27 5.92
C GLY A 386 -11.61 -48.89 5.35
N GLU A 387 -12.62 -48.00 5.23
CA GLU A 387 -12.45 -46.64 4.74
C GLU A 387 -12.13 -45.67 5.89
N LYS A 388 -11.17 -44.76 5.65
CA LYS A 388 -10.63 -43.90 6.70
C LYS A 388 -11.24 -42.50 6.64
N PHE A 389 -11.72 -42.06 7.79
CA PHE A 389 -12.30 -40.72 7.99
C PHE A 389 -11.53 -39.94 9.03
N LYS A 390 -11.51 -38.61 8.90
CA LYS A 390 -10.94 -37.69 9.88
C LYS A 390 -11.99 -36.69 10.37
N ALA A 391 -11.98 -36.38 11.64
CA ALA A 391 -12.66 -35.22 12.20
C ALA A 391 -11.64 -34.37 12.95
N SER A 392 -11.66 -33.07 12.71
CA SER A 392 -10.78 -32.10 13.36
C SER A 392 -11.62 -31.04 14.08
N GLY A 393 -11.21 -30.69 15.27
CA GLY A 393 -11.85 -29.63 16.05
C GLY A 393 -10.81 -28.87 16.88
N ARG A 394 -11.13 -27.65 17.23
CA ARG A 394 -10.31 -26.85 18.14
C ARG A 394 -11.18 -26.01 19.05
N VAL A 395 -10.85 -26.02 20.34
CA VAL A 395 -11.51 -25.23 21.37
C VAL A 395 -10.53 -24.16 21.86
N LEU A 396 -10.95 -22.90 21.89
CA LEU A 396 -10.15 -21.80 22.42
C LEU A 396 -10.07 -21.94 23.94
N THR A 397 -8.89 -22.20 24.49
CA THR A 397 -8.64 -22.32 25.92
C THR A 397 -8.09 -21.05 26.55
N PHE A 398 -7.42 -20.22 25.75
CA PHE A 398 -6.93 -18.91 26.17
C PHE A 398 -6.91 -17.96 24.99
N ASP A 399 -7.59 -16.84 25.12
CA ASP A 399 -7.76 -15.88 24.02
C ASP A 399 -6.48 -15.07 23.69
N GLY A 400 -5.57 -14.88 24.65
CA GLY A 400 -4.31 -14.20 24.42
C GLY A 400 -4.48 -12.86 23.69
N PHE A 401 -3.72 -12.65 22.61
CA PHE A 401 -3.79 -11.42 21.81
C PHE A 401 -5.14 -11.20 21.13
N LEU A 402 -5.96 -12.24 20.93
CA LEU A 402 -7.29 -12.13 20.33
C LEU A 402 -8.24 -11.28 21.17
N LYS A 403 -7.96 -11.11 22.46
CA LYS A 403 -8.69 -10.21 23.36
C LYS A 403 -8.69 -8.76 22.86
N VAL A 404 -7.60 -8.33 22.24
CA VAL A 404 -7.40 -6.94 21.78
C VAL A 404 -7.54 -6.81 20.27
N TYR A 405 -7.07 -7.81 19.53
CA TYR A 405 -7.02 -7.77 18.08
C TYR A 405 -7.34 -9.12 17.44
N THR A 406 -8.39 -9.17 16.63
CA THR A 406 -8.78 -10.34 15.84
C THR A 406 -8.65 -10.04 14.36
N ASP A 407 -8.04 -10.92 13.57
CA ASP A 407 -7.90 -10.77 12.11
C ASP A 407 -9.16 -11.26 11.35
N SER A 408 -10.32 -10.78 11.72
CA SER A 408 -11.64 -11.24 11.24
C SER A 408 -11.91 -11.15 9.73
N GLY A 409 -10.93 -10.78 8.91
CA GLY A 409 -11.07 -10.68 7.45
C GLY A 409 -10.11 -11.55 6.63
N GLU A 410 -8.93 -11.90 7.18
CA GLU A 410 -7.89 -12.63 6.43
C GLU A 410 -8.03 -14.16 6.57
N GLU A 411 -8.63 -14.64 7.64
CA GLU A 411 -8.81 -16.09 7.88
C GLU A 411 -9.82 -16.73 6.92
N LYS A 412 -10.79 -15.97 6.41
CA LYS A 412 -11.78 -16.48 5.45
C LYS A 412 -11.21 -16.71 4.03
N GLU A 413 -10.07 -16.10 3.69
CA GLU A 413 -9.45 -16.30 2.38
C GLU A 413 -8.45 -17.48 2.33
N LYS A 414 -7.99 -17.98 3.47
CA LYS A 414 -6.99 -19.07 3.56
C LYS A 414 -7.52 -20.41 4.03
N GLY A 415 -8.68 -20.44 4.67
CA GLY A 415 -9.34 -21.69 5.04
C GLY A 415 -10.16 -22.21 3.88
N GLY A 416 -9.78 -23.35 3.30
CA GLY A 416 -10.65 -24.04 2.35
C GLY A 416 -12.05 -24.22 2.97
N ASP A 417 -13.09 -24.13 2.15
CA ASP A 417 -14.53 -24.24 2.52
C ASP A 417 -14.89 -25.52 3.31
N ASP A 418 -13.93 -26.41 3.59
CA ASP A 418 -14.20 -27.81 3.93
C ASP A 418 -13.95 -28.21 5.40
N GLU A 419 -13.27 -27.37 6.22
CA GLU A 419 -13.06 -27.70 7.63
C GLU A 419 -13.56 -26.55 8.55
N LYS A 420 -14.87 -26.51 8.78
CA LYS A 420 -15.42 -25.70 9.88
C LYS A 420 -14.91 -26.28 11.19
N SER A 421 -14.29 -25.44 12.03
CA SER A 421 -13.95 -25.83 13.39
C SER A 421 -15.23 -26.29 14.11
N GLN A 422 -15.28 -27.54 14.51
CA GLN A 422 -16.38 -28.14 15.27
C GLN A 422 -15.89 -28.51 16.67
N GLU A 423 -16.79 -28.56 17.62
CA GLU A 423 -16.52 -29.09 18.93
C GLU A 423 -16.64 -30.62 18.87
N LEU A 424 -15.60 -31.32 19.32
CA LEU A 424 -15.56 -32.78 19.27
C LEU A 424 -15.73 -33.35 20.68
N PRO A 425 -16.59 -34.37 20.83
CA PRO A 425 -16.74 -35.02 22.12
C PRO A 425 -15.48 -35.79 22.53
N PRO A 426 -15.28 -36.08 23.81
CA PRO A 426 -14.19 -36.91 24.28
C PRO A 426 -14.35 -38.33 23.77
N LEU A 427 -13.39 -38.83 23.01
CA LEU A 427 -13.31 -40.19 22.47
C LEU A 427 -12.00 -40.85 22.87
N THR A 428 -12.03 -42.20 22.91
CA THR A 428 -10.86 -43.05 23.16
C THR A 428 -10.57 -43.96 21.98
N VAL A 429 -9.32 -44.39 21.83
CA VAL A 429 -8.94 -45.34 20.79
C VAL A 429 -9.62 -46.68 21.05
N GLY A 430 -10.15 -47.33 20.05
CA GLY A 430 -10.92 -48.57 20.16
C GLY A 430 -12.41 -48.36 20.41
N GLU A 431 -12.87 -47.15 20.60
CA GLU A 431 -14.28 -46.82 20.82
C GLU A 431 -15.06 -46.89 19.53
N LEU A 432 -16.21 -47.59 19.56
CA LEU A 432 -17.18 -47.65 18.47
C LEU A 432 -18.14 -46.48 18.59
N VAL A 433 -18.28 -45.67 17.53
CA VAL A 433 -19.09 -44.44 17.55
C VAL A 433 -20.29 -44.60 16.64
N PRO A 434 -21.55 -44.40 17.13
CA PRO A 434 -22.74 -44.49 16.31
C PRO A 434 -22.67 -43.55 15.09
N LYS A 435 -22.87 -44.10 13.90
CA LYS A 435 -23.05 -43.32 12.66
C LYS A 435 -24.53 -43.01 12.48
N VAL A 436 -24.85 -41.72 12.34
CA VAL A 436 -26.21 -41.23 12.15
C VAL A 436 -26.55 -40.92 10.69
N GLY A 437 -25.54 -40.90 9.84
CA GLY A 437 -25.71 -40.70 8.40
C GLY A 437 -24.41 -40.62 7.63
N GLU A 438 -24.51 -40.73 6.32
CA GLU A 438 -23.45 -40.46 5.35
C GLU A 438 -23.91 -39.44 4.33
N THR A 439 -23.00 -38.64 3.82
CA THR A 439 -23.29 -37.60 2.84
C THR A 439 -22.24 -37.59 1.74
N LEU A 440 -22.70 -37.62 0.49
CA LEU A 440 -21.89 -37.31 -0.68
C LEU A 440 -22.31 -35.95 -1.22
N GLU A 441 -21.49 -34.94 -0.97
CA GLU A 441 -21.77 -33.56 -1.39
C GLU A 441 -21.05 -33.25 -2.70
N GLU A 442 -21.81 -32.89 -3.75
CA GLU A 442 -21.22 -32.35 -4.98
C GLU A 442 -20.85 -30.89 -4.75
N LYS A 443 -19.61 -30.57 -5.03
CA LYS A 443 -19.07 -29.18 -5.05
C LYS A 443 -18.44 -28.89 -6.40
N LYS A 444 -18.28 -27.60 -6.70
CA LYS A 444 -17.56 -27.15 -7.90
C LYS A 444 -16.37 -26.30 -7.49
N THR A 445 -15.27 -26.48 -8.19
CA THR A 445 -14.14 -25.59 -8.04
C THR A 445 -14.56 -24.15 -8.32
N LYS A 446 -13.96 -23.18 -7.60
CA LYS A 446 -14.26 -21.76 -7.74
C LYS A 446 -13.08 -21.05 -8.42
N PRO A 447 -13.32 -20.04 -9.26
CA PRO A 447 -12.24 -19.23 -9.81
C PRO A 447 -11.49 -18.47 -8.70
N PRO A 448 -10.26 -18.00 -8.96
CA PRO A 448 -9.58 -17.14 -8.03
C PRO A 448 -10.40 -15.87 -7.77
N GLY A 449 -10.36 -15.35 -6.56
CA GLY A 449 -11.09 -14.12 -6.20
C GLY A 449 -10.50 -12.88 -6.87
N ARG A 450 -11.35 -11.90 -7.25
CA ARG A 450 -10.89 -10.58 -7.66
C ARG A 450 -10.15 -9.89 -6.53
N PHE A 451 -9.16 -9.07 -6.86
CA PHE A 451 -8.48 -8.24 -5.88
C PHE A 451 -9.43 -7.25 -5.20
N THR A 452 -9.20 -6.99 -3.92
CA THR A 452 -9.57 -5.73 -3.27
C THR A 452 -8.40 -4.76 -3.41
N LEU A 453 -8.58 -3.45 -3.17
CA LEU A 453 -7.45 -2.51 -3.18
C LEU A 453 -6.35 -2.95 -2.18
N GLY A 454 -6.74 -3.46 -1.01
CA GLY A 454 -5.78 -3.96 -0.02
C GLY A 454 -5.03 -5.21 -0.47
N SER A 455 -5.71 -6.20 -1.07
CA SER A 455 -5.03 -7.40 -1.58
C SER A 455 -4.20 -7.11 -2.84
N LEU A 456 -4.57 -6.11 -3.64
CA LEU A 456 -3.74 -5.64 -4.75
C LEU A 456 -2.43 -5.04 -4.25
N VAL A 457 -2.45 -4.23 -3.18
CA VAL A 457 -1.24 -3.69 -2.57
C VAL A 457 -0.33 -4.80 -2.04
N LYS A 458 -0.89 -5.81 -1.38
CA LYS A 458 -0.12 -7.00 -0.94
C LYS A 458 0.53 -7.75 -2.10
N GLU A 459 -0.18 -7.89 -3.20
CA GLU A 459 0.37 -8.57 -4.39
C GLU A 459 1.46 -7.74 -5.07
N LEU A 460 1.31 -6.42 -5.12
CA LEU A 460 2.37 -5.50 -5.59
C LEU A 460 3.64 -5.63 -4.74
N GLU A 461 3.49 -5.66 -3.40
CA GLU A 461 4.62 -5.89 -2.48
C GLU A 461 5.27 -7.24 -2.73
N ARG A 462 4.47 -8.31 -2.84
CA ARG A 462 4.98 -9.68 -3.09
C ARG A 462 5.82 -9.77 -4.35
N LEU A 463 5.45 -9.02 -5.38
CA LEU A 463 6.16 -8.95 -6.66
C LEU A 463 7.30 -7.92 -6.67
N GLY A 464 7.47 -7.16 -5.59
CA GLY A 464 8.48 -6.10 -5.51
C GLY A 464 8.16 -4.85 -6.35
N ILE A 465 6.91 -4.69 -6.77
CA ILE A 465 6.43 -3.58 -7.63
C ILE A 465 6.01 -2.40 -6.75
N GLY A 466 6.80 -1.35 -6.73
CA GLY A 466 6.58 -0.18 -5.86
C GLY A 466 7.29 -0.31 -4.52
N ARG A 467 7.08 0.68 -3.66
CA ARG A 467 7.67 0.81 -2.31
C ARG A 467 6.64 1.46 -1.37
N PRO A 468 6.85 1.47 -0.05
CA PRO A 468 5.91 2.05 0.91
C PRO A 468 5.39 3.45 0.52
N SER A 469 6.24 4.29 -0.04
CA SER A 469 5.87 5.63 -0.51
C SER A 469 4.98 5.66 -1.76
N THR A 470 4.77 4.55 -2.49
CA THR A 470 4.12 4.54 -3.81
C THR A 470 2.87 3.70 -3.94
N TYR A 471 2.63 2.73 -3.08
CA TYR A 471 1.48 1.83 -3.24
C TYR A 471 0.14 2.57 -3.34
N ALA A 472 -0.08 3.55 -2.46
CA ALA A 472 -1.29 4.37 -2.49
C ALA A 472 -1.43 5.18 -3.78
N ALA A 473 -0.33 5.75 -4.28
CA ALA A 473 -0.33 6.49 -5.54
C ALA A 473 -0.57 5.58 -6.76
N ILE A 474 -0.03 4.35 -6.75
CA ILE A 474 -0.26 3.36 -7.82
C ILE A 474 -1.75 3.03 -7.90
N THR A 475 -2.36 2.62 -6.78
CA THR A 475 -3.78 2.24 -6.75
C THR A 475 -4.69 3.40 -7.14
N ARG A 476 -4.44 4.61 -6.63
CA ARG A 476 -5.17 5.81 -7.03
C ARG A 476 -5.03 6.08 -8.53
N ASN A 477 -3.81 6.12 -9.07
CA ASN A 477 -3.57 6.48 -10.45
C ASN A 477 -4.26 5.53 -11.45
N ILE A 478 -4.28 4.23 -11.19
CA ILE A 478 -4.95 3.27 -12.08
C ILE A 478 -6.47 3.41 -12.03
N THR A 479 -7.03 3.84 -10.90
CA THR A 479 -8.46 4.12 -10.72
C THR A 479 -8.85 5.46 -11.36
N ASP A 480 -8.12 6.54 -11.04
CA ASP A 480 -8.41 7.90 -11.56
C ASP A 480 -8.30 7.97 -13.09
N ARG A 481 -7.42 7.16 -13.68
CA ARG A 481 -7.27 7.06 -15.14
C ARG A 481 -8.33 6.17 -15.79
N GLY A 482 -9.22 5.56 -15.02
CA GLY A 482 -10.28 4.69 -15.51
C GLY A 482 -9.80 3.38 -16.11
N TYR A 483 -8.61 2.88 -15.74
CA TYR A 483 -8.13 1.56 -16.17
C TYR A 483 -8.74 0.44 -15.36
N VAL A 484 -9.05 0.73 -14.12
CA VAL A 484 -9.76 -0.17 -13.19
C VAL A 484 -10.81 0.62 -12.44
N LYS A 485 -11.82 -0.09 -11.92
CA LYS A 485 -12.89 0.47 -11.08
C LYS A 485 -13.09 -0.42 -9.87
N GLU A 486 -13.42 0.16 -8.75
CA GLU A 486 -13.86 -0.58 -7.58
C GLU A 486 -15.37 -0.81 -7.65
N GLU A 487 -15.80 -2.07 -7.66
CA GLU A 487 -17.20 -2.50 -7.67
C GLU A 487 -17.44 -3.47 -6.51
N LYS A 488 -18.32 -3.12 -5.59
CA LYS A 488 -18.63 -3.90 -4.39
C LYS A 488 -17.38 -4.34 -3.60
N GLY A 489 -16.39 -3.43 -3.48
CA GLY A 489 -15.12 -3.68 -2.78
C GLY A 489 -14.13 -4.56 -3.55
N LYS A 490 -14.38 -4.83 -4.84
CA LYS A 490 -13.49 -5.59 -5.72
C LYS A 490 -13.00 -4.72 -6.87
N VAL A 491 -11.74 -4.89 -7.23
CA VAL A 491 -11.11 -4.16 -8.34
C VAL A 491 -11.38 -4.92 -9.64
N VAL A 492 -12.03 -4.25 -10.59
CA VAL A 492 -12.42 -4.81 -11.88
C VAL A 492 -11.76 -4.00 -13.00
N PRO A 493 -11.15 -4.64 -14.02
CA PRO A 493 -10.57 -3.90 -15.14
C PRO A 493 -11.67 -3.25 -15.98
N GLN A 494 -11.34 -2.10 -16.56
CA GLN A 494 -12.20 -1.42 -17.53
C GLN A 494 -11.69 -1.70 -18.95
N PRO A 495 -12.53 -1.53 -19.99
CA PRO A 495 -12.11 -1.77 -21.38
C PRO A 495 -10.86 -1.00 -21.79
N SER A 496 -10.70 0.23 -21.30
CA SER A 496 -9.49 1.05 -21.49
C SER A 496 -8.22 0.40 -20.93
N GLY A 497 -8.33 -0.23 -19.75
CA GLY A 497 -7.25 -0.96 -19.12
C GLY A 497 -6.89 -2.23 -19.88
N GLU A 498 -7.88 -3.02 -20.28
CA GLU A 498 -7.65 -4.24 -21.08
C GLU A 498 -6.97 -3.91 -22.41
N THR A 499 -7.47 -2.90 -23.14
CA THR A 499 -6.91 -2.44 -24.42
C THR A 499 -5.48 -1.96 -24.26
N LEU A 500 -5.20 -1.17 -23.21
CA LEU A 500 -3.83 -0.71 -22.92
C LEU A 500 -2.88 -1.90 -22.67
N ILE A 501 -3.29 -2.88 -21.88
CA ILE A 501 -2.44 -4.03 -21.55
C ILE A 501 -2.21 -4.90 -22.78
N ASP A 502 -3.20 -5.09 -23.65
CA ASP A 502 -3.01 -5.84 -24.90
C ASP A 502 -2.03 -5.14 -25.85
N TYR A 503 -2.15 -3.83 -25.99
CA TYR A 503 -1.20 -3.02 -26.73
C TYR A 503 0.22 -3.15 -26.17
N LEU A 504 0.39 -2.98 -24.86
CA LEU A 504 1.70 -3.05 -24.23
C LEU A 504 2.30 -4.47 -24.29
N ARG A 505 1.47 -5.50 -24.24
CA ARG A 505 1.91 -6.90 -24.37
C ARG A 505 2.53 -7.19 -25.74
N GLN A 506 1.99 -6.56 -26.79
CA GLN A 506 2.47 -6.71 -28.17
C GLN A 506 3.66 -5.81 -28.47
N GLN A 507 3.60 -4.53 -28.09
CA GLN A 507 4.56 -3.51 -28.52
C GLN A 507 5.67 -3.22 -27.51
N HIS A 508 5.36 -3.31 -26.19
CA HIS A 508 6.29 -2.95 -25.13
C HIS A 508 6.18 -3.91 -23.93
N PRO A 509 6.36 -5.24 -24.13
CA PRO A 509 6.13 -6.24 -23.08
C PRO A 509 6.98 -6.04 -21.82
N TRP A 510 8.15 -5.42 -21.97
CA TRP A 510 9.04 -5.12 -20.84
C TRP A 510 8.44 -4.16 -19.81
N VAL A 511 7.57 -3.23 -20.24
CA VAL A 511 6.93 -2.23 -19.35
C VAL A 511 5.95 -2.86 -18.36
N ILE A 512 5.39 -4.01 -18.75
CA ILE A 512 4.40 -4.73 -17.93
C ILE A 512 4.98 -6.02 -17.34
N ASP A 513 6.28 -6.29 -17.49
CA ASP A 513 6.95 -7.45 -16.92
C ASP A 513 7.14 -7.27 -15.40
N TYR A 514 6.53 -8.15 -14.61
CA TYR A 514 6.56 -8.07 -13.14
C TYR A 514 7.98 -8.23 -12.59
N ALA A 515 8.70 -9.24 -13.06
CA ALA A 515 10.04 -9.54 -12.57
C ALA A 515 11.03 -8.42 -12.94
N LEU A 516 10.91 -7.84 -14.13
CA LEU A 516 11.75 -6.74 -14.55
C LEU A 516 11.45 -5.49 -13.70
N THR A 517 10.18 -5.20 -13.45
CA THR A 517 9.76 -4.07 -12.59
C THR A 517 10.33 -4.22 -11.17
N GLY A 518 10.23 -5.41 -10.59
CA GLY A 518 10.83 -5.70 -9.28
C GLY A 518 12.35 -5.52 -9.28
N ARG A 519 13.06 -6.00 -10.32
CA ARG A 519 14.52 -5.79 -10.46
C ARG A 519 14.88 -4.31 -10.62
N MET A 520 14.06 -3.52 -11.29
CA MET A 520 14.25 -2.07 -11.40
C MET A 520 14.14 -1.37 -10.04
N GLU A 521 13.17 -1.76 -9.20
CA GLU A 521 13.05 -1.23 -7.84
C GLU A 521 14.25 -1.64 -6.97
N SER A 522 14.69 -2.90 -7.06
CA SER A 522 15.89 -3.38 -6.34
C SER A 522 17.17 -2.71 -6.84
N PHE A 523 17.22 -2.31 -8.13
CA PHE A 523 18.34 -1.52 -8.64
C PHE A 523 18.40 -0.14 -7.96
N LEU A 524 17.25 0.53 -7.81
CA LEU A 524 17.16 1.81 -7.11
C LEU A 524 17.51 1.68 -5.61
N ASP A 525 17.24 0.54 -4.98
CA ASP A 525 17.69 0.27 -3.61
C ASP A 525 19.23 0.22 -3.53
N ARG A 526 19.90 -0.44 -4.50
CA ARG A 526 21.37 -0.43 -4.59
C ARG A 526 21.95 0.95 -4.89
N VAL A 527 21.20 1.83 -5.57
CA VAL A 527 21.61 3.24 -5.73
C VAL A 527 21.61 3.95 -4.38
N VAL A 528 20.65 3.68 -3.49
CA VAL A 528 20.64 4.21 -2.12
C VAL A 528 21.91 3.77 -1.37
N GLU A 529 22.36 2.55 -1.58
CA GLU A 529 23.56 1.98 -0.95
C GLU A 529 24.88 2.42 -1.63
N ASN A 530 24.80 3.32 -2.62
CA ASN A 530 25.93 3.78 -3.45
C ASN A 530 26.67 2.65 -4.20
N GLN A 531 25.99 1.52 -4.46
CA GLN A 531 26.52 0.38 -5.22
C GLN A 531 26.29 0.53 -6.72
N GLU A 532 25.37 1.39 -7.12
CA GLU A 532 24.98 1.60 -8.52
C GLU A 532 24.75 3.09 -8.80
N SER A 533 24.85 3.46 -10.10
CA SER A 533 24.58 4.83 -10.55
C SER A 533 23.15 4.97 -11.04
N TRP A 534 22.48 6.05 -10.67
CA TRP A 534 21.14 6.36 -11.12
C TRP A 534 21.08 6.68 -12.63
N GLN A 535 22.17 7.24 -13.20
CA GLN A 535 22.26 7.45 -14.66
C GLN A 535 22.28 6.11 -15.40
N ARG A 536 22.98 5.09 -14.87
CA ARG A 536 22.95 3.74 -15.42
C ARG A 536 21.55 3.14 -15.44
N PHE A 537 20.77 3.39 -14.38
CA PHE A 537 19.35 3.03 -14.35
C PHE A 537 18.57 3.69 -15.48
N CYS A 538 18.68 5.02 -15.62
CA CYS A 538 17.99 5.79 -16.64
C CYS A 538 18.40 5.35 -18.06
N LYS A 539 19.69 5.12 -18.29
CA LYS A 539 20.22 4.59 -19.55
C LYS A 539 19.61 3.23 -19.89
N GLY A 540 19.53 2.33 -18.91
CA GLY A 540 18.91 1.01 -19.10
C GLY A 540 17.41 1.09 -19.44
N VAL A 541 16.68 2.01 -18.83
CA VAL A 541 15.28 2.29 -19.17
C VAL A 541 15.14 2.87 -20.57
N HIS A 542 15.96 3.86 -20.93
CA HIS A 542 15.93 4.51 -22.25
C HIS A 542 16.33 3.52 -23.37
N GLN A 543 17.31 2.67 -23.13
CA GLN A 543 17.73 1.61 -24.06
C GLN A 543 16.58 0.63 -24.37
N LYS A 544 15.76 0.27 -23.38
CA LYS A 544 14.59 -0.61 -23.58
C LYS A 544 13.52 0.03 -24.49
N MET A 545 13.51 1.34 -24.61
CA MET A 545 12.65 2.10 -25.52
C MET A 545 13.30 2.32 -26.90
N GLY A 546 14.48 1.76 -27.18
CA GLY A 546 15.22 1.94 -28.44
C GLY A 546 15.84 3.34 -28.59
N TYR A 547 16.19 4.00 -27.48
CA TYR A 547 16.73 5.37 -27.46
C TYR A 547 15.85 6.40 -28.22
N VAL A 548 14.53 6.20 -28.19
CA VAL A 548 13.60 7.13 -28.82
C VAL A 548 13.73 8.52 -28.20
N VAL A 549 14.05 9.52 -29.05
CA VAL A 549 14.02 10.92 -28.66
C VAL A 549 12.57 11.40 -28.68
N PRO A 550 12.02 11.90 -27.57
CA PRO A 550 10.67 12.42 -27.59
C PRO A 550 10.58 13.62 -28.54
N PRO A 551 9.47 13.75 -29.28
CA PRO A 551 9.28 14.92 -30.10
C PRO A 551 9.31 16.17 -29.22
N VAL A 552 10.08 17.17 -29.63
CA VAL A 552 10.06 18.47 -28.96
C VAL A 552 8.63 18.99 -29.07
N ARG A 553 7.92 19.02 -27.94
CA ARG A 553 6.68 19.78 -27.86
C ARG A 553 7.09 21.23 -27.87
N ASN A 554 7.07 21.86 -29.07
CA ASN A 554 7.25 23.30 -29.17
C ASN A 554 6.22 23.96 -28.25
N PRO A 555 6.62 24.71 -27.21
CA PRO A 555 5.70 25.54 -26.46
C PRO A 555 4.98 26.58 -27.33
N GLY A 556 5.50 26.79 -28.55
CA GLY A 556 4.95 27.61 -29.62
C GLY A 556 4.34 26.81 -30.77
N GLY A 557 4.05 25.54 -30.62
CA GLY A 557 3.30 24.78 -31.64
C GLY A 557 1.98 25.46 -31.92
N GLY A 558 1.65 25.60 -33.22
CA GLY A 558 0.41 26.22 -33.67
C GLY A 558 -0.80 25.60 -32.98
N PRO A 559 -1.93 26.27 -32.94
CA PRO A 559 -3.15 25.75 -32.35
C PRO A 559 -3.54 24.39 -32.95
N SER A 560 -4.06 23.48 -32.15
CA SER A 560 -4.61 22.20 -32.63
C SER A 560 -5.84 22.47 -33.51
N GLU A 561 -6.14 21.57 -34.45
CA GLU A 561 -7.37 21.69 -35.24
C GLU A 561 -8.64 21.80 -34.38
N ALA A 562 -8.67 21.10 -33.27
CA ALA A 562 -9.80 21.17 -32.32
C ALA A 562 -9.90 22.57 -31.69
N GLN A 563 -8.77 23.17 -31.28
CA GLN A 563 -8.73 24.55 -30.78
C GLN A 563 -9.15 25.57 -31.83
N LEU A 564 -8.69 25.42 -33.07
CA LEU A 564 -9.07 26.29 -34.20
C LEU A 564 -10.57 26.18 -34.49
N ARG A 565 -11.14 24.98 -34.56
CA ARG A 565 -12.57 24.78 -34.77
C ARG A 565 -13.39 25.43 -33.64
N TYR A 566 -13.02 25.17 -32.40
CA TYR A 566 -13.72 25.75 -31.25
C TYR A 566 -13.63 27.26 -31.17
N ALA A 567 -12.46 27.82 -31.45
CA ALA A 567 -12.26 29.26 -31.50
C ALA A 567 -13.08 29.93 -32.62
N ASN A 568 -13.14 29.32 -33.81
CA ASN A 568 -13.95 29.82 -34.91
C ASN A 568 -15.44 29.72 -34.62
N ASP A 569 -15.92 28.64 -34.03
CA ASP A 569 -17.30 28.49 -33.59
C ASP A 569 -17.69 29.54 -32.55
N LEU A 570 -16.80 29.78 -31.57
CA LEU A 570 -17.00 30.77 -30.53
C LEU A 570 -17.02 32.18 -31.11
N ALA A 571 -16.08 32.48 -32.00
CA ALA A 571 -16.00 33.76 -32.71
C ALA A 571 -17.28 34.02 -33.54
N ALA A 572 -17.77 33.02 -34.26
CA ALA A 572 -19.01 33.11 -35.03
C ALA A 572 -20.23 33.39 -34.13
N ARG A 573 -20.34 32.69 -33.01
CA ARG A 573 -21.42 32.89 -32.04
C ARG A 573 -21.44 34.29 -31.42
N GLN A 574 -20.25 34.84 -31.15
CA GLN A 574 -20.09 36.14 -30.50
C GLN A 574 -19.92 37.31 -31.51
N LYS A 575 -19.97 37.01 -32.79
CA LYS A 575 -19.74 37.99 -33.91
C LYS A 575 -18.43 38.77 -33.76
N VAL A 576 -17.36 38.08 -33.34
CA VAL A 576 -16.01 38.61 -33.21
C VAL A 576 -15.05 37.83 -34.11
N THR A 577 -13.88 38.38 -34.40
CA THR A 577 -12.82 37.68 -35.15
C THR A 577 -11.74 37.19 -34.23
N VAL A 578 -11.21 35.98 -34.46
CA VAL A 578 -10.05 35.46 -33.71
C VAL A 578 -8.82 36.32 -34.10
N PRO A 579 -8.16 37.00 -33.16
CA PRO A 579 -7.00 37.81 -33.45
C PRO A 579 -5.87 36.97 -34.07
N PRO A 580 -5.20 37.46 -35.16
CA PRO A 580 -4.10 36.74 -35.79
C PRO A 580 -2.96 36.36 -34.81
N GLU A 581 -2.73 37.19 -33.83
CA GLU A 581 -1.76 36.92 -32.76
C GLU A 581 -2.07 35.65 -31.96
N SER A 582 -3.36 35.40 -31.67
CA SER A 582 -3.82 34.21 -30.94
C SER A 582 -3.64 32.93 -31.75
N LEU A 583 -3.58 33.02 -33.07
CA LEU A 583 -3.34 31.89 -33.98
C LEU A 583 -1.86 31.45 -34.04
N LYS A 584 -0.94 32.24 -33.48
CA LYS A 584 0.51 31.93 -33.49
C LYS A 584 0.88 30.73 -32.60
N SER A 585 0.08 30.43 -31.55
CA SER A 585 0.34 29.25 -30.68
C SER A 585 -0.92 28.73 -29.97
N GLY A 586 -0.93 27.43 -29.63
CA GLY A 586 -2.02 26.82 -28.85
C GLY A 586 -2.30 27.52 -27.53
N PRO A 587 -1.30 27.90 -26.70
CA PRO A 587 -1.49 28.69 -25.49
C PRO A 587 -2.13 30.06 -25.71
N LEU A 588 -1.72 30.80 -26.73
CA LEU A 588 -2.30 32.10 -27.06
C LEU A 588 -3.77 31.98 -27.50
N LEU A 589 -4.09 30.95 -28.29
CA LEU A 589 -5.48 30.69 -28.68
C LEU A 589 -6.33 30.25 -27.51
N SER A 590 -5.81 29.44 -26.59
CA SER A 590 -6.50 29.05 -25.34
C SER A 590 -6.78 30.26 -24.46
N ALA A 591 -5.83 31.18 -24.33
CA ALA A 591 -6.03 32.42 -23.56
C ALA A 591 -7.12 33.30 -24.18
N TRP A 592 -7.13 33.43 -25.51
CA TRP A 592 -8.20 34.15 -26.21
C TRP A 592 -9.55 33.48 -26.05
N ILE A 593 -9.65 32.15 -26.18
CA ILE A 593 -10.90 31.38 -25.95
C ILE A 593 -11.42 31.63 -24.52
N ALA A 594 -10.55 31.60 -23.53
CA ALA A 594 -10.95 31.86 -22.14
C ALA A 594 -11.47 33.28 -21.94
N SER A 595 -10.82 34.28 -22.55
CA SER A 595 -11.25 35.67 -22.51
C SER A 595 -12.58 35.89 -23.24
N ALA A 596 -12.76 35.28 -24.41
CA ALA A 596 -14.01 35.35 -25.16
C ALA A 596 -15.18 34.70 -24.43
N LEU A 597 -14.97 33.54 -23.74
CA LEU A 597 -15.96 32.90 -22.91
C LEU A 597 -16.35 33.75 -21.68
N ALA A 598 -15.38 34.48 -21.11
CA ALA A 598 -15.65 35.38 -20.00
C ALA A 598 -16.48 36.61 -20.45
N ALA A 599 -16.17 37.18 -21.63
CA ALA A 599 -16.90 38.27 -22.21
C ALA A 599 -18.37 37.92 -22.59
N GLY A 600 -18.58 36.66 -23.05
CA GLY A 600 -19.93 36.18 -23.41
C GLY A 600 -20.85 35.90 -22.21
N LYS A 601 -20.32 35.90 -20.96
CA LYS A 601 -21.12 35.77 -19.73
C LYS A 601 -21.59 37.08 -19.14
N GLY A 602 -21.19 38.21 -19.72
CA GLY A 602 -21.55 39.58 -19.32
C GLY A 602 -22.57 40.23 -20.24
N GLY A 603 -23.66 39.55 -20.62
CA GLY A 603 -24.80 40.16 -21.28
C GLY A 603 -25.74 40.78 -20.22
N PRO A 604 -26.31 41.95 -20.47
CA PRO A 604 -27.07 42.67 -19.47
C PRO A 604 -28.45 42.02 -19.31
N ASP A 605 -28.72 41.49 -18.13
CA ASP A 605 -30.09 41.45 -17.62
C ASP A 605 -30.19 42.45 -16.48
N SER A 606 -30.83 43.54 -16.85
CA SER A 606 -31.38 44.54 -15.94
C SER A 606 -32.58 43.96 -15.20
#